data_00fe871ab8028129e209505d8360f53e
#
_entry.id   00fe871ab8028129e209505d8360f53e
#
_cell.length_a   1.000
_cell.length_b   1.000
_cell.length_c   1.000
_cell.angle_alpha   90.00
_cell.angle_beta   90.00
_cell.angle_gamma   90.00
#
_symmetry.space_group_name_H-M   'P 1'
#
loop_
_entity.id
_entity.type
_entity.pdbx_description
1 polymer ?
#
loop_
_entity_poly.entity_id
_entity_poly.type
_entity_poly.pdbx_seq_one_letter_code
_entity_poly.pdbx_strand_id
1 'polypeptide(L)'
;EISECLVGSEMCIRDRNTSELYYLERILYGVAKAITEHINLGNTYQEVKKVYSISILYFDLGQGADYLYVGQNDFVGVHTKDHLKISRKEEGAIVQRFPSEIFPTYYLVRVNNFNEVAKSPLEEWIKYLKDGVISAETTAPGLREARQKLQYYSMDDAERHAYDEHINAVMIQNDVLGNARQEGLEEGLAKGLEEGLAKGRDERSLEIAKSLLDMGVAIDKIMNATGLDEEQIRSLR
;
A
#
# COMPACT_ATOMS: atom_id res chain seq x y z
N GLU A 1 8.26 -19.06 -12.08
CA GLU A 1 8.52 -18.55 -10.73
C GLU A 1 8.20 -17.07 -10.70
N ILE A 2 7.16 -16.70 -9.97
CA ILE A 2 6.82 -15.29 -9.73
C ILE A 2 7.33 -14.98 -8.33
N SER A 3 8.38 -14.16 -8.21
CA SER A 3 8.78 -13.58 -6.93
C SER A 3 8.32 -12.12 -6.92
N GLU A 4 7.29 -11.80 -6.14
CA GLU A 4 6.91 -10.42 -5.85
C GLU A 4 7.49 -10.02 -4.50
N CYS A 5 8.25 -8.93 -4.47
CA CYS A 5 8.74 -8.32 -3.23
C CYS A 5 7.64 -7.48 -2.58
N LEU A 6 7.19 -7.90 -1.40
CA LEU A 6 6.47 -7.03 -0.47
C LEU A 6 7.49 -6.12 0.23
N VAL A 7 7.15 -4.86 0.48
CA VAL A 7 8.04 -3.90 1.16
C VAL A 7 8.47 -4.48 2.52
N GLY A 8 9.75 -4.80 2.66
CA GLY A 8 10.35 -5.35 3.89
C GLY A 8 10.29 -6.87 4.06
N SER A 9 9.71 -7.63 3.12
CA SER A 9 9.67 -9.10 3.14
C SER A 9 9.66 -9.66 1.72
N GLU A 10 10.03 -10.94 1.56
CA GLU A 10 10.01 -11.65 0.29
C GLU A 10 8.93 -12.71 0.26
N MET A 11 8.22 -12.80 -0.87
CA MET A 11 7.20 -13.80 -1.12
C MET A 11 7.64 -14.69 -2.29
N CYS A 12 7.75 -15.98 -2.03
CA CYS A 12 8.04 -16.99 -3.05
C CYS A 12 6.80 -17.87 -3.24
N ILE A 13 6.10 -17.70 -4.36
CA ILE A 13 4.92 -18.50 -4.72
C ILE A 13 5.34 -19.58 -5.69
N ARG A 14 4.90 -20.82 -5.44
CA ARG A 14 5.15 -21.99 -6.28
C ARG A 14 3.88 -22.77 -6.49
N ASP A 15 3.59 -23.01 -7.76
CA ASP A 15 2.46 -23.80 -8.23
C ASP A 15 2.99 -25.14 -8.79
N ARG A 16 2.38 -26.27 -8.40
CA ARG A 16 2.80 -27.61 -8.80
C ARG A 16 1.64 -28.58 -8.98
N ASN A 17 1.62 -29.21 -10.15
CA ASN A 17 0.60 -30.19 -10.53
C ASN A 17 1.05 -31.64 -10.32
N THR A 18 2.36 -31.90 -10.12
CA THR A 18 2.90 -33.25 -9.99
C THR A 18 3.58 -33.42 -8.64
N SER A 19 3.42 -34.61 -8.03
CA SER A 19 4.11 -34.98 -6.80
C SER A 19 5.61 -35.11 -7.04
N GLU A 20 6.40 -34.53 -6.16
CA GLU A 20 7.87 -34.62 -6.17
C GLU A 20 8.34 -35.30 -4.88
N LEU A 21 9.26 -36.25 -4.98
CA LEU A 21 9.72 -37.08 -3.86
C LEU A 21 10.38 -36.23 -2.73
N TYR A 22 11.08 -35.15 -3.09
CA TYR A 22 11.83 -34.30 -2.16
C TYR A 22 11.28 -32.87 -2.16
N TYR A 23 9.96 -32.71 -2.09
CA TYR A 23 9.32 -31.41 -2.23
C TYR A 23 9.61 -30.45 -1.06
N LEU A 24 9.64 -30.96 0.17
CA LEU A 24 9.92 -30.12 1.35
C LEU A 24 11.37 -29.63 1.36
N GLU A 25 12.33 -30.50 0.99
CA GLU A 25 13.75 -30.13 0.85
C GLU A 25 13.93 -29.07 -0.24
N ARG A 26 13.18 -29.17 -1.32
CA ARG A 26 13.16 -28.18 -2.39
C ARG A 26 12.62 -26.83 -1.94
N ILE A 27 11.54 -26.81 -1.14
CA ILE A 27 11.01 -25.58 -0.53
C ILE A 27 12.09 -24.94 0.34
N LEU A 28 12.69 -25.73 1.23
CA LEU A 28 13.76 -25.27 2.11
C LEU A 28 14.93 -24.68 1.34
N TYR A 29 15.42 -25.39 0.31
CA TYR A 29 16.48 -24.89 -0.56
C TYR A 29 16.10 -23.56 -1.24
N GLY A 30 14.88 -23.45 -1.76
CA GLY A 30 14.39 -22.22 -2.41
C GLY A 30 14.35 -21.02 -1.48
N VAL A 31 13.92 -21.23 -0.23
CA VAL A 31 13.92 -20.17 0.79
C VAL A 31 15.34 -19.77 1.16
N ALA A 32 16.25 -20.74 1.36
CA ALA A 32 17.66 -20.44 1.63
C ALA A 32 18.31 -19.64 0.49
N LYS A 33 18.00 -19.99 -0.75
CA LYS A 33 18.47 -19.28 -1.95
C LYS A 33 17.91 -17.84 -1.99
N ALA A 34 16.61 -17.63 -1.76
CA ALA A 34 16.01 -16.32 -1.70
C ALA A 34 16.67 -15.43 -0.64
N ILE A 35 16.95 -15.97 0.55
CA ILE A 35 17.67 -15.22 1.60
C ILE A 35 19.07 -14.81 1.11
N THR A 36 19.81 -15.72 0.49
CA THR A 36 21.22 -15.46 0.08
C THR A 36 21.33 -14.53 -1.14
N GLU A 37 20.36 -14.54 -2.04
CA GLU A 37 20.34 -13.66 -3.22
C GLU A 37 20.14 -12.18 -2.89
N HIS A 38 19.52 -11.90 -1.74
CA HIS A 38 19.20 -10.52 -1.32
C HIS A 38 20.19 -9.92 -0.31
N ILE A 39 21.22 -10.69 0.07
CA ILE A 39 22.29 -10.20 0.94
C ILE A 39 23.57 -10.07 0.11
N ASN A 40 24.05 -8.86 -0.07
CA ASN A 40 25.34 -8.63 -0.69
C ASN A 40 26.49 -8.89 0.29
N LEU A 41 27.65 -9.30 -0.23
CA LEU A 41 28.85 -9.42 0.55
C LEU A 41 29.22 -8.06 1.19
N GLY A 42 29.31 -8.03 2.52
CA GLY A 42 29.60 -6.81 3.28
C GLY A 42 28.38 -6.10 3.89
N ASN A 43 27.15 -6.55 3.57
CA ASN A 43 25.95 -6.05 4.20
C ASN A 43 25.83 -6.55 5.67
N THR A 44 25.06 -5.81 6.47
CA THR A 44 24.78 -6.20 7.85
C THR A 44 23.65 -7.24 7.88
N TYR A 45 23.65 -8.10 8.92
CA TYR A 45 22.53 -9.06 9.12
C TYR A 45 21.17 -8.37 9.38
N GLN A 46 21.13 -7.06 9.57
CA GLN A 46 19.89 -6.29 9.69
C GLN A 46 19.10 -6.25 8.38
N GLU A 47 19.77 -6.45 7.26
CA GLU A 47 19.18 -6.45 5.93
C GLU A 47 18.52 -7.78 5.53
N VAL A 48 18.66 -8.81 6.38
CA VAL A 48 17.95 -10.08 6.18
C VAL A 48 16.45 -9.85 6.29
N LYS A 49 15.76 -9.98 5.17
CA LYS A 49 14.31 -9.85 5.09
C LYS A 49 13.63 -11.15 5.47
N LYS A 50 12.45 -11.04 6.10
CA LYS A 50 11.60 -12.20 6.32
C LYS A 50 11.11 -12.76 4.99
N VAL A 51 11.18 -14.08 4.82
CA VAL A 51 10.69 -14.79 3.64
C VAL A 51 9.37 -15.48 3.94
N TYR A 52 8.39 -15.29 3.08
CA TYR A 52 7.14 -16.06 3.06
C TYR A 52 7.18 -17.02 1.88
N SER A 53 7.18 -18.32 2.17
CA SER A 53 7.13 -19.38 1.16
C SER A 53 5.71 -19.90 1.04
N ILE A 54 5.07 -19.66 -0.10
CA ILE A 54 3.70 -20.09 -0.37
C ILE A 54 3.76 -21.18 -1.44
N SER A 55 3.31 -22.39 -1.11
CA SER A 55 3.25 -23.54 -1.99
C SER A 55 1.81 -23.91 -2.29
N ILE A 56 1.41 -23.79 -3.56
CA ILE A 56 0.08 -24.16 -4.06
C ILE A 56 0.19 -25.57 -4.64
N LEU A 57 -0.49 -26.53 -4.02
CA LEU A 57 -0.35 -27.95 -4.28
C LEU A 57 -1.64 -28.52 -4.88
N TYR A 58 -1.54 -29.05 -6.09
CA TYR A 58 -2.61 -29.80 -6.77
C TYR A 58 -2.41 -31.33 -6.63
N PHE A 59 -1.50 -31.75 -5.76
CA PHE A 59 -1.22 -33.14 -5.44
C PHE A 59 -1.20 -33.34 -3.92
N ASP A 60 -1.31 -34.60 -3.49
CA ASP A 60 -1.24 -34.94 -2.07
C ASP A 60 0.20 -34.96 -1.58
N LEU A 61 0.52 -34.05 -0.65
CA LEU A 61 1.78 -34.00 0.07
C LEU A 61 1.59 -34.63 1.45
N GLY A 62 1.64 -35.94 1.53
CA GLY A 62 1.51 -36.68 2.78
C GLY A 62 0.06 -36.73 3.33
N GLN A 63 -0.08 -37.15 4.59
CA GLN A 63 -1.37 -37.30 5.27
C GLN A 63 -1.71 -36.07 6.09
N GLY A 64 -2.98 -35.69 6.10
CA GLY A 64 -3.52 -34.57 6.88
C GLY A 64 -4.91 -34.18 6.40
N ALA A 65 -5.75 -33.67 7.30
CA ALA A 65 -7.15 -33.36 7.02
C ALA A 65 -7.39 -31.94 6.53
N ASP A 66 -6.45 -31.02 6.78
CA ASP A 66 -6.61 -29.60 6.45
C ASP A 66 -6.16 -29.29 5.00
N TYR A 67 -6.70 -28.23 4.44
CA TYR A 67 -6.29 -27.69 3.15
C TYR A 67 -5.16 -26.64 3.27
N LEU A 68 -4.93 -26.08 4.47
CA LEU A 68 -3.92 -25.07 4.73
C LEU A 68 -3.06 -25.47 5.92
N TYR A 69 -1.76 -25.59 5.68
CA TYR A 69 -0.76 -25.81 6.72
C TYR A 69 0.19 -24.62 6.80
N VAL A 70 0.49 -24.19 8.04
CA VAL A 70 1.42 -23.11 8.32
C VAL A 70 2.59 -23.64 9.14
N GLY A 71 3.80 -23.47 8.63
CA GLY A 71 5.05 -23.79 9.32
C GLY A 71 5.79 -22.53 9.73
N GLN A 72 6.11 -22.40 11.01
CA GLN A 72 6.90 -21.29 11.56
C GLN A 72 7.94 -21.81 12.54
N ASN A 73 9.05 -21.08 12.65
CA ASN A 73 10.05 -21.36 13.65
C ASN A 73 9.67 -20.66 14.96
N ASP A 74 9.59 -21.45 16.03
CA ASP A 74 9.38 -20.99 17.39
C ASP A 74 10.42 -21.62 18.31
N PHE A 75 10.91 -20.86 19.27
CA PHE A 75 11.87 -21.35 20.26
C PHE A 75 11.19 -21.41 21.61
N VAL A 76 10.93 -22.63 22.05
CA VAL A 76 10.26 -22.94 23.32
C VAL A 76 11.24 -23.43 24.34
N GLY A 77 11.24 -22.84 25.52
CA GLY A 77 12.08 -23.27 26.66
C GLY A 77 11.86 -24.73 27.00
N VAL A 78 12.95 -25.55 27.04
CA VAL A 78 12.84 -27.00 27.28
C VAL A 78 12.23 -27.28 28.66
N HIS A 79 12.57 -26.48 29.64
CA HIS A 79 12.15 -26.67 31.04
C HIS A 79 10.94 -25.84 31.43
N THR A 80 10.93 -24.57 31.01
CA THR A 80 9.92 -23.57 31.41
C THR A 80 8.72 -23.50 30.48
N LYS A 81 8.85 -24.04 29.25
CA LYS A 81 7.81 -23.99 28.20
C LYS A 81 7.38 -22.61 27.77
N ASP A 82 8.12 -21.58 28.12
CA ASP A 82 7.92 -20.22 27.65
C ASP A 82 8.46 -20.01 26.21
N HIS A 83 7.98 -18.99 25.53
CA HIS A 83 8.43 -18.62 24.19
C HIS A 83 9.53 -17.57 24.26
N LEU A 84 10.65 -17.83 23.57
CA LEU A 84 11.77 -16.88 23.50
C LEU A 84 11.33 -15.58 22.82
N LYS A 85 11.60 -14.45 23.49
CA LYS A 85 11.45 -13.10 22.95
C LYS A 85 12.81 -12.45 22.83
N ILE A 86 13.05 -11.79 21.69
CA ILE A 86 14.30 -11.09 21.43
C ILE A 86 14.04 -9.59 21.58
N SER A 87 14.88 -8.90 22.38
CA SER A 87 14.84 -7.45 22.52
C SER A 87 15.85 -6.84 21.56
N ARG A 88 15.40 -5.93 20.69
CA ARG A 88 16.26 -5.14 19.80
C ARG A 88 16.07 -3.66 20.09
N LYS A 89 17.16 -2.88 19.93
CA LYS A 89 17.09 -1.42 19.96
C LYS A 89 16.90 -0.93 18.51
N GLU A 90 15.72 -0.41 18.21
CA GLU A 90 15.37 0.15 16.91
C GLU A 90 14.97 1.61 17.11
N GLU A 91 15.57 2.54 16.35
CA GLU A 91 15.31 4.00 16.40
C GLU A 91 15.26 4.61 17.80
N GLY A 92 16.05 4.08 18.73
CA GLY A 92 16.10 4.55 20.12
C GLY A 92 15.14 3.88 21.09
N ALA A 93 14.20 3.05 20.62
CA ALA A 93 13.29 2.26 21.43
C ALA A 93 13.73 0.80 21.54
N ILE A 94 13.38 0.13 22.65
CA ILE A 94 13.55 -1.33 22.79
C ILE A 94 12.28 -2.01 22.29
N VAL A 95 12.40 -2.70 21.15
CA VAL A 95 11.32 -3.47 20.54
C VAL A 95 11.52 -4.95 20.87
N GLN A 96 10.46 -5.61 21.30
CA GLN A 96 10.46 -7.07 21.50
C GLN A 96 9.93 -7.73 20.23
N ARG A 97 10.65 -8.75 19.75
CA ARG A 97 10.26 -9.56 18.58
C ARG A 97 10.31 -11.05 18.90
N PHE A 98 9.43 -11.80 18.29
CA PHE A 98 9.47 -13.26 18.30
C PHE A 98 10.34 -13.78 17.16
N PRO A 99 11.00 -14.95 17.35
CA PRO A 99 11.74 -15.60 16.26
C PRO A 99 10.89 -15.81 15.00
N SER A 100 9.61 -16.11 15.14
CA SER A 100 8.65 -16.26 14.02
C SER A 100 8.49 -15.00 13.16
N GLU A 101 8.85 -13.81 13.66
CA GLU A 101 8.85 -12.56 12.89
C GLU A 101 10.11 -12.40 12.00
N ILE A 102 11.17 -13.16 12.28
CA ILE A 102 12.46 -13.09 11.58
C ILE A 102 12.64 -14.30 10.65
N PHE A 103 12.35 -15.49 11.17
CA PHE A 103 12.50 -16.74 10.43
C PHE A 103 11.42 -16.87 9.33
N PRO A 104 11.71 -17.65 8.27
CA PRO A 104 10.75 -17.91 7.21
C PRO A 104 9.42 -18.49 7.72
N THR A 105 8.34 -18.11 7.06
CA THR A 105 7.02 -18.72 7.27
C THR A 105 6.64 -19.48 6.01
N TYR A 106 6.21 -20.72 6.18
CA TYR A 106 5.83 -21.62 5.10
C TYR A 106 4.32 -21.81 5.11
N TYR A 107 3.69 -21.65 3.96
CA TYR A 107 2.28 -21.92 3.72
C TYR A 107 2.17 -23.03 2.68
N LEU A 108 1.51 -24.13 3.03
CA LEU A 108 1.20 -25.24 2.13
C LEU A 108 -0.30 -25.24 1.89
N VAL A 109 -0.71 -24.88 0.67
CA VAL A 109 -2.11 -24.80 0.26
C VAL A 109 -2.43 -26.03 -0.58
N ARG A 110 -3.18 -26.98 -0.04
CA ARG A 110 -3.64 -28.20 -0.71
C ARG A 110 -4.97 -27.92 -1.39
N VAL A 111 -4.91 -27.42 -2.61
CA VAL A 111 -6.10 -26.94 -3.36
C VAL A 111 -7.19 -27.99 -3.46
N ASN A 112 -6.82 -29.24 -3.76
CA ASN A 112 -7.76 -30.36 -3.94
C ASN A 112 -8.51 -30.75 -2.65
N ASN A 113 -7.94 -30.43 -1.48
CA ASN A 113 -8.54 -30.72 -0.18
C ASN A 113 -9.54 -29.67 0.28
N PHE A 114 -9.62 -28.52 -0.39
CA PHE A 114 -10.63 -27.51 -0.09
C PHE A 114 -11.99 -27.94 -0.63
N ASN A 115 -12.93 -28.30 0.23
CA ASN A 115 -14.28 -28.78 -0.12
C ASN A 115 -15.40 -27.95 0.54
N GLU A 116 -15.05 -26.81 1.14
CA GLU A 116 -15.98 -25.97 1.87
C GLU A 116 -16.49 -24.80 1.03
N VAL A 117 -17.54 -24.14 1.54
CA VAL A 117 -17.99 -22.86 0.99
C VAL A 117 -16.99 -21.79 1.41
N ALA A 118 -16.45 -21.04 0.47
CA ALA A 118 -15.51 -19.96 0.75
C ALA A 118 -16.19 -18.87 1.62
N LYS A 119 -15.60 -18.60 2.79
CA LYS A 119 -16.08 -17.62 3.79
C LYS A 119 -15.09 -16.47 3.99
N SER A 120 -13.88 -16.64 3.51
CA SER A 120 -12.81 -15.65 3.62
C SER A 120 -12.23 -15.32 2.25
N PRO A 121 -11.58 -14.15 2.08
CA PRO A 121 -10.89 -13.80 0.83
C PRO A 121 -9.86 -14.85 0.38
N LEU A 122 -9.14 -15.46 1.30
CA LEU A 122 -8.18 -16.53 0.99
C LEU A 122 -8.89 -17.76 0.43
N GLU A 123 -10.01 -18.17 1.03
CA GLU A 123 -10.79 -19.32 0.56
C GLU A 123 -11.42 -19.07 -0.80
N GLU A 124 -11.81 -17.83 -1.11
CA GLU A 124 -12.27 -17.46 -2.46
C GLU A 124 -11.15 -17.67 -3.49
N TRP A 125 -9.91 -17.30 -3.17
CA TRP A 125 -8.74 -17.57 -4.00
C TRP A 125 -8.48 -19.06 -4.16
N ILE A 126 -8.55 -19.85 -3.08
CA ILE A 126 -8.34 -21.31 -3.14
C ILE A 126 -9.43 -21.97 -3.98
N LYS A 127 -10.67 -21.53 -3.84
CA LYS A 127 -11.80 -22.00 -4.66
C LYS A 127 -11.58 -21.71 -6.14
N TYR A 128 -11.17 -20.48 -6.46
CA TYR A 128 -10.82 -20.12 -7.84
C TYR A 128 -9.69 -21.00 -8.39
N LEU A 129 -8.63 -21.20 -7.62
CA LEU A 129 -7.50 -22.06 -8.02
C LEU A 129 -7.94 -23.52 -8.25
N LYS A 130 -8.96 -23.99 -7.53
CA LYS A 130 -9.52 -25.34 -7.68
C LYS A 130 -10.46 -25.47 -8.88
N ASP A 131 -11.43 -24.58 -8.99
CA ASP A 131 -12.57 -24.72 -9.87
C ASP A 131 -12.42 -23.89 -11.16
N GLY A 132 -11.50 -22.94 -11.20
CA GLY A 132 -11.30 -22.00 -12.31
C GLY A 132 -12.40 -20.93 -12.44
N VAL A 133 -13.33 -20.86 -11.48
CA VAL A 133 -14.50 -19.98 -11.53
C VAL A 133 -14.41 -18.89 -10.46
N ILE A 134 -14.58 -17.64 -10.88
CA ILE A 134 -14.62 -16.49 -9.97
C ILE A 134 -16.08 -16.01 -9.83
N SER A 135 -16.57 -15.96 -8.59
CA SER A 135 -17.90 -15.42 -8.30
C SER A 135 -18.05 -13.97 -8.75
N ALA A 136 -19.26 -13.60 -9.21
CA ALA A 136 -19.60 -12.21 -9.52
C ALA A 136 -19.55 -11.32 -8.27
N GLU A 137 -19.84 -11.88 -7.10
CA GLU A 137 -19.96 -11.23 -5.81
C GLU A 137 -18.68 -11.36 -4.97
N THR A 138 -17.52 -11.67 -5.62
CA THR A 138 -16.25 -11.85 -4.89
C THR A 138 -15.89 -10.62 -4.07
N THR A 139 -15.46 -10.86 -2.83
CA THR A 139 -14.94 -9.84 -1.91
C THR A 139 -13.42 -9.90 -1.81
N ALA A 140 -12.79 -10.94 -2.35
CA ALA A 140 -11.35 -11.13 -2.28
C ALA A 140 -10.61 -10.09 -3.14
N PRO A 141 -9.66 -9.36 -2.55
CA PRO A 141 -8.81 -8.42 -3.30
C PRO A 141 -8.10 -9.13 -4.46
N GLY A 142 -8.09 -8.50 -5.63
CA GLY A 142 -7.45 -9.03 -6.84
C GLY A 142 -8.27 -10.06 -7.63
N LEU A 143 -9.26 -10.75 -7.05
CA LEU A 143 -10.11 -11.70 -7.80
C LEU A 143 -11.04 -11.01 -8.78
N ARG A 144 -11.49 -9.80 -8.49
CA ARG A 144 -12.32 -9.01 -9.43
C ARG A 144 -11.52 -8.66 -10.68
N GLU A 145 -10.29 -8.21 -10.49
CA GLU A 145 -9.35 -7.87 -11.56
C GLU A 145 -8.95 -9.13 -12.36
N ALA A 146 -8.71 -10.25 -11.67
CA ALA A 146 -8.46 -11.53 -12.32
C ALA A 146 -9.63 -11.97 -13.21
N ARG A 147 -10.88 -11.80 -12.74
CA ARG A 147 -12.08 -12.10 -13.52
C ARG A 147 -12.19 -11.23 -14.78
N GLN A 148 -11.90 -9.93 -14.66
CA GLN A 148 -11.89 -9.04 -15.83
C GLN A 148 -10.84 -9.46 -16.87
N LYS A 149 -9.63 -9.82 -16.41
CA LYS A 149 -8.59 -10.34 -17.29
C LYS A 149 -9.00 -11.66 -17.98
N LEU A 150 -9.62 -12.58 -17.24
CA LEU A 150 -10.13 -13.83 -17.83
C LEU A 150 -11.21 -13.57 -18.89
N GLN A 151 -12.12 -12.63 -18.63
CA GLN A 151 -13.13 -12.22 -19.61
C GLN A 151 -12.46 -11.61 -20.85
N TYR A 152 -11.50 -10.72 -20.68
CA TYR A 152 -10.73 -10.14 -21.78
C TYR A 152 -10.03 -11.19 -22.64
N TYR A 153 -9.37 -12.17 -22.03
CA TYR A 153 -8.69 -13.25 -22.76
C TYR A 153 -9.65 -14.24 -23.45
N SER A 154 -10.91 -14.30 -23.00
CA SER A 154 -11.93 -15.12 -23.64
C SER A 154 -12.64 -14.44 -24.82
N MET A 155 -12.43 -13.12 -25.02
CA MET A 155 -12.98 -12.36 -26.13
C MET A 155 -12.28 -12.74 -27.44
N ASP A 156 -13.02 -12.67 -28.54
CA ASP A 156 -12.41 -12.73 -29.87
C ASP A 156 -11.65 -11.44 -30.22
N ASP A 157 -10.92 -11.42 -31.34
CA ASP A 157 -10.07 -10.29 -31.71
C ASP A 157 -10.88 -9.00 -31.97
N ALA A 158 -12.10 -9.09 -32.49
CA ALA A 158 -12.98 -7.95 -32.73
C ALA A 158 -13.53 -7.37 -31.42
N GLU A 159 -13.97 -8.25 -30.51
CA GLU A 159 -14.44 -7.87 -29.18
C GLU A 159 -13.32 -7.23 -28.35
N ARG A 160 -12.11 -7.79 -28.40
CA ARG A 160 -10.94 -7.24 -27.74
C ARG A 160 -10.57 -5.86 -28.26
N HIS A 161 -10.58 -5.67 -29.59
CA HIS A 161 -10.30 -4.38 -30.18
C HIS A 161 -11.32 -3.31 -29.75
N ALA A 162 -12.63 -3.65 -29.79
CA ALA A 162 -13.67 -2.74 -29.31
C ALA A 162 -13.55 -2.39 -27.82
N TYR A 163 -13.17 -3.38 -26.99
CA TYR A 163 -12.91 -3.17 -25.56
C TYR A 163 -11.71 -2.22 -25.34
N ASP A 164 -10.62 -2.44 -26.05
CA ASP A 164 -9.41 -1.61 -25.94
C ASP A 164 -9.67 -0.17 -26.40
N GLU A 165 -10.45 0.04 -27.48
CA GLU A 165 -10.89 1.37 -27.92
C GLU A 165 -11.73 2.07 -26.84
N HIS A 166 -12.66 1.34 -26.23
CA HIS A 166 -13.50 1.89 -25.15
C HIS A 166 -12.65 2.28 -23.93
N ILE A 167 -11.72 1.44 -23.51
CA ILE A 167 -10.83 1.72 -22.36
C ILE A 167 -9.94 2.93 -22.67
N ASN A 168 -9.38 3.02 -23.89
CA ASN A 168 -8.59 4.17 -24.30
C ASN A 168 -9.41 5.47 -24.25
N ALA A 169 -10.65 5.44 -24.71
CA ALA A 169 -11.54 6.60 -24.65
C ALA A 169 -11.81 7.04 -23.20
N VAL A 170 -12.05 6.09 -22.29
CA VAL A 170 -12.23 6.37 -20.86
C VAL A 170 -10.96 6.95 -20.21
N MET A 171 -9.78 6.43 -20.57
CA MET A 171 -8.50 6.96 -20.08
C MET A 171 -8.28 8.42 -20.53
N ILE A 172 -8.50 8.72 -21.81
CA ILE A 172 -8.42 10.09 -22.34
C ILE A 172 -9.37 11.02 -21.61
N GLN A 173 -10.62 10.58 -21.38
CA GLN A 173 -11.60 11.39 -20.65
C GLN A 173 -11.15 11.67 -19.22
N ASN A 174 -10.59 10.67 -18.52
CA ASN A 174 -10.07 10.84 -17.16
C ASN A 174 -8.88 11.80 -17.12
N ASP A 175 -7.98 11.73 -18.10
CA ASP A 175 -6.85 12.66 -18.21
C ASP A 175 -7.31 14.10 -18.44
N VAL A 176 -8.29 14.32 -19.32
CA VAL A 176 -8.89 15.65 -19.57
C VAL A 176 -9.52 16.21 -18.30
N LEU A 177 -10.29 15.39 -17.57
CA LEU A 177 -10.90 15.79 -16.31
C LEU A 177 -9.84 16.06 -15.22
N GLY A 178 -8.77 15.25 -15.17
CA GLY A 178 -7.64 15.44 -14.27
C GLY A 178 -6.95 16.77 -14.50
N ASN A 179 -6.64 17.10 -15.76
CA ASN A 179 -6.01 18.36 -16.15
C ASN A 179 -6.89 19.56 -15.83
N ALA A 180 -8.18 19.52 -16.18
CA ALA A 180 -9.12 20.61 -15.88
C ALA A 180 -9.25 20.85 -14.36
N ARG A 181 -9.22 19.79 -13.56
CA ARG A 181 -9.23 19.90 -12.08
C ARG A 181 -7.95 20.54 -11.55
N GLN A 182 -6.80 20.18 -12.10
CA GLN A 182 -5.52 20.74 -11.70
C GLN A 182 -5.44 22.23 -12.07
N GLU A 183 -5.81 22.60 -13.30
CA GLU A 183 -5.89 24.00 -13.75
C GLU A 183 -6.82 24.83 -12.86
N GLY A 184 -8.00 24.30 -12.54
CA GLY A 184 -8.95 24.98 -11.63
C GLY A 184 -8.40 25.15 -10.20
N LEU A 185 -7.62 24.18 -9.72
CA LEU A 185 -6.96 24.28 -8.41
C LEU A 185 -5.86 25.35 -8.42
N GLU A 186 -5.04 25.39 -9.46
CA GLU A 186 -3.96 26.38 -9.63
C GLU A 186 -4.51 27.79 -9.73
N GLU A 187 -5.56 27.99 -10.56
CA GLU A 187 -6.24 29.27 -10.66
C GLU A 187 -6.87 29.72 -9.33
N GLY A 188 -7.54 28.78 -8.64
CA GLY A 188 -8.17 29.05 -7.34
C GLY A 188 -7.13 29.44 -6.27
N LEU A 189 -5.99 28.75 -6.28
CA LEU A 189 -4.88 29.04 -5.36
C LEU A 189 -4.25 30.40 -5.65
N ALA A 190 -4.03 30.72 -6.91
CA ALA A 190 -3.48 32.03 -7.33
C ALA A 190 -4.41 33.19 -6.95
N LYS A 191 -5.71 33.06 -7.23
CA LYS A 191 -6.73 34.08 -6.84
C LYS A 191 -6.83 34.21 -5.33
N GLY A 192 -6.89 33.09 -4.60
CA GLY A 192 -6.96 33.09 -3.14
C GLY A 192 -5.74 33.73 -2.48
N LEU A 193 -4.55 33.52 -3.04
CA LEU A 193 -3.31 34.14 -2.59
C LEU A 193 -3.31 35.65 -2.83
N GLU A 194 -3.72 36.09 -4.04
CA GLU A 194 -3.80 37.52 -4.40
C GLU A 194 -4.80 38.27 -3.50
N GLU A 195 -6.01 37.70 -3.34
CA GLU A 195 -7.04 38.29 -2.47
C GLU A 195 -6.59 38.30 -1.00
N GLY A 196 -5.94 37.22 -0.53
CA GLY A 196 -5.43 37.13 0.84
C GLY A 196 -4.33 38.17 1.11
N LEU A 197 -3.43 38.36 0.15
CA LEU A 197 -2.37 39.40 0.26
C LEU A 197 -2.97 40.81 0.24
N ALA A 198 -3.96 41.10 -0.62
CA ALA A 198 -4.63 42.38 -0.65
C ALA A 198 -5.34 42.69 0.68
N LYS A 199 -6.17 41.74 1.16
CA LYS A 199 -6.85 41.89 2.46
C LYS A 199 -5.88 42.07 3.62
N GLY A 200 -4.81 41.26 3.67
CA GLY A 200 -3.80 41.36 4.72
C GLY A 200 -3.05 42.70 4.71
N ARG A 201 -2.82 43.29 3.55
CA ARG A 201 -2.25 44.66 3.44
C ARG A 201 -3.21 45.70 3.98
N ASP A 202 -4.46 45.63 3.58
CA ASP A 202 -5.51 46.61 4.01
C ASP A 202 -5.70 46.52 5.54
N GLU A 203 -5.85 45.31 6.09
CA GLU A 203 -5.98 45.11 7.52
C GLU A 203 -4.76 45.65 8.28
N ARG A 204 -3.56 45.37 7.77
CA ARG A 204 -2.32 45.87 8.37
C ARG A 204 -2.18 47.38 8.33
N SER A 205 -2.62 48.01 7.20
CA SER A 205 -2.64 49.47 7.05
C SER A 205 -3.60 50.09 8.08
N LEU A 206 -4.78 49.49 8.31
CA LEU A 206 -5.75 49.96 9.29
C LEU A 206 -5.22 49.82 10.74
N GLU A 207 -4.56 48.68 11.08
CA GLU A 207 -3.92 48.50 12.40
C GLU A 207 -2.85 49.57 12.67
N ILE A 208 -1.97 49.82 11.66
CA ILE A 208 -0.91 50.82 11.78
C ILE A 208 -1.50 52.19 11.96
N ALA A 209 -2.54 52.52 11.14
CA ALA A 209 -3.22 53.84 11.22
C ALA A 209 -3.83 54.05 12.60
N LYS A 210 -4.52 53.04 13.16
CA LYS A 210 -5.09 53.10 14.50
C LYS A 210 -4.01 53.30 15.58
N SER A 211 -2.93 52.57 15.52
CA SER A 211 -1.83 52.70 16.47
C SER A 211 -1.17 54.11 16.41
N LEU A 212 -1.01 54.65 15.22
CA LEU A 212 -0.44 56.01 15.03
C LEU A 212 -1.43 57.11 15.50
N LEU A 213 -2.73 56.93 15.31
CA LEU A 213 -3.76 57.80 15.87
C LEU A 213 -3.75 57.83 17.39
N ASP A 214 -3.64 56.69 18.05
CA ASP A 214 -3.54 56.55 19.50
C ASP A 214 -2.29 57.23 20.10
N MET A 215 -1.23 57.25 19.29
CA MET A 215 0.03 57.97 19.63
C MET A 215 -0.04 59.50 19.33
N GLY A 216 -1.12 60.01 18.80
CA GLY A 216 -1.33 61.43 18.53
C GLY A 216 -0.59 61.94 17.28
N VAL A 217 -0.22 61.07 16.35
CA VAL A 217 0.42 61.47 15.07
C VAL A 217 -0.56 62.22 14.19
N ALA A 218 -0.11 63.25 13.49
CA ALA A 218 -0.95 64.05 12.61
C ALA A 218 -1.45 63.24 11.40
N ILE A 219 -2.73 63.43 10.99
CA ILE A 219 -3.42 62.65 9.98
C ILE A 219 -2.68 62.60 8.65
N ASP A 220 -2.10 63.70 8.21
CA ASP A 220 -1.29 63.79 6.97
C ASP A 220 -0.07 62.82 6.96
N LYS A 221 0.54 62.63 8.09
CA LYS A 221 1.64 61.69 8.24
C LYS A 221 1.16 60.23 8.23
N ILE A 222 -0.02 59.98 8.82
CA ILE A 222 -0.64 58.63 8.82
C ILE A 222 -1.06 58.26 7.38
N MET A 223 -1.63 59.16 6.65
CA MET A 223 -1.99 58.99 5.20
C MET A 223 -0.73 58.58 4.40
N ASN A 224 0.38 59.31 4.58
CA ASN A 224 1.63 59.03 3.87
C ASN A 224 2.26 57.69 4.27
N ALA A 225 2.09 57.24 5.51
CA ALA A 225 2.68 56.02 6.01
C ALA A 225 1.86 54.76 5.67
N THR A 226 0.53 54.87 5.57
CA THR A 226 -0.39 53.73 5.40
C THR A 226 -1.05 53.63 4.03
N GLY A 227 -1.03 54.75 3.27
CA GLY A 227 -1.77 54.87 1.98
C GLY A 227 -3.28 54.99 2.10
N LEU A 228 -3.82 55.09 3.35
CA LEU A 228 -5.24 55.29 3.60
C LEU A 228 -5.61 56.73 3.40
N ASP A 229 -6.87 56.97 2.97
CA ASP A 229 -7.41 58.33 2.86
C ASP A 229 -7.84 58.91 4.22
N GLU A 230 -8.10 60.23 4.25
CA GLU A 230 -8.47 60.91 5.48
C GLU A 230 -9.77 60.42 6.10
N GLU A 231 -10.76 60.04 5.26
CA GLU A 231 -12.07 59.54 5.71
C GLU A 231 -11.93 58.16 6.37
N GLN A 232 -11.13 57.26 5.77
CA GLN A 232 -10.80 55.96 6.36
C GLN A 232 -10.10 56.12 7.72
N ILE A 233 -9.12 57.03 7.82
CA ILE A 233 -8.40 57.24 9.09
C ILE A 233 -9.31 57.84 10.16
N ARG A 234 -10.19 58.78 9.79
CA ARG A 234 -11.14 59.40 10.74
C ARG A 234 -12.19 58.41 11.24
N SER A 235 -12.55 57.40 10.43
CA SER A 235 -13.51 56.36 10.82
C SER A 235 -12.96 55.38 11.86
N LEU A 236 -11.63 55.37 12.10
CA LEU A 236 -10.96 54.51 13.07
C LEU A 236 -10.97 55.10 14.53
N ARG A 237 -11.51 56.30 14.71
CA ARG A 237 -11.57 57.00 16.03
C ARG A 237 -12.63 56.48 16.98
#